data_b1d1a0cb9d0f4232ccbfd4374f5b4c51
#
_entry.id   b1d1a0cb9d0f4232ccbfd4374f5b4c51
#
_cell.length_a   1.000
_cell.length_b   1.000
_cell.length_c   1.000
_cell.angle_alpha   90.00
_cell.angle_beta   90.00
_cell.angle_gamma   90.00
#
_symmetry.space_group_name_H-M   'P 1'
#
loop_
_entity.id
_entity.type
_entity.pdbx_description
1 polymer ?
#
loop_
_entity_poly.entity_id
_entity_poly.type
_entity_poly.pdbx_seq_one_letter_code
_entity_poly.pdbx_strand_id
1 'polypeptide(L)'
;MMRARPDVKGCERKLAAMTAYVGVAKAQWFPKLYINGTVGFSKRNSVKLFDRESLFSTIGPAVSWPIFQGGAIYANVKAAEAKMDQAALDYALAVEQAFADVRDAYSAYTQEYHRLQALTAAVKAASDAVAISKDLYQNGLKDFNNVLDAQRSRLQLEEELVESRGEITVTLIKLYKALGGGLAAD
;
A
#
# COMPACT_ATOMS: atom_id res chain seq x y z
N MET A 1 -5.29 6.62 -12.89
CA MET A 1 -4.30 6.88 -11.84
C MET A 1 -4.50 5.98 -10.61
N MET A 2 -5.65 5.89 -9.94
CA MET A 2 -5.84 5.01 -8.77
C MET A 2 -5.59 3.51 -9.02
N ARG A 3 -5.92 2.99 -10.21
CA ARG A 3 -5.57 1.60 -10.61
C ARG A 3 -4.06 1.34 -10.73
N ALA A 4 -3.24 2.38 -10.75
CA ALA A 4 -1.79 2.25 -10.79
C ALA A 4 -1.17 2.01 -9.39
N ARG A 5 -1.94 2.23 -8.32
CA ARG A 5 -1.48 2.00 -6.94
C ARG A 5 -1.11 0.52 -6.73
N PRO A 6 0.07 0.24 -6.16
CA PRO A 6 0.53 -1.15 -5.98
C PRO A 6 -0.31 -1.96 -5.00
N ASP A 7 -0.91 -1.33 -3.99
CA ASP A 7 -1.82 -1.95 -3.02
C ASP A 7 -3.13 -2.42 -3.68
N VAL A 8 -3.76 -1.58 -4.51
CA VAL A 8 -4.97 -1.93 -5.27
C VAL A 8 -4.68 -3.03 -6.28
N LYS A 9 -3.56 -2.93 -7.03
CA LYS A 9 -3.11 -4.00 -7.93
C LYS A 9 -2.84 -5.32 -7.20
N GLY A 10 -2.25 -5.26 -6.01
CA GLY A 10 -2.02 -6.44 -5.17
C GLY A 10 -3.31 -7.16 -4.82
N CYS A 11 -4.34 -6.43 -4.38
CA CYS A 11 -5.65 -6.99 -4.08
C CYS A 11 -6.36 -7.53 -5.33
N GLU A 12 -6.26 -6.85 -6.48
CA GLU A 12 -6.78 -7.33 -7.76
C GLU A 12 -6.16 -8.67 -8.17
N ARG A 13 -4.83 -8.82 -8.05
CA ARG A 13 -4.11 -10.07 -8.33
C ARG A 13 -4.45 -11.18 -7.35
N LYS A 14 -4.65 -10.82 -6.07
CA LYS A 14 -5.12 -11.78 -5.04
C LYS A 14 -6.51 -12.31 -5.39
N LEU A 15 -7.44 -11.43 -5.80
CA LEU A 15 -8.77 -11.84 -6.26
C LEU A 15 -8.70 -12.78 -7.47
N ALA A 16 -7.88 -12.45 -8.47
CA ALA A 16 -7.67 -13.31 -9.64
C ALA A 16 -7.11 -14.69 -9.24
N ALA A 17 -6.16 -14.74 -8.29
CA ALA A 17 -5.62 -16.00 -7.78
C ALA A 17 -6.71 -16.83 -7.06
N MET A 18 -7.53 -16.20 -6.19
CA MET A 18 -8.60 -16.92 -5.49
C MET A 18 -9.68 -17.43 -6.45
N THR A 19 -10.01 -16.67 -7.51
CA THR A 19 -10.89 -17.13 -8.58
C THR A 19 -10.33 -18.38 -9.29
N ALA A 20 -9.03 -18.39 -9.60
CA ALA A 20 -8.37 -19.57 -10.16
C ALA A 20 -8.39 -20.76 -9.19
N TYR A 21 -8.24 -20.52 -7.88
CA TYR A 21 -8.32 -21.56 -6.85
C TYR A 21 -9.68 -22.25 -6.78
N VAL A 22 -10.78 -21.52 -7.03
CA VAL A 22 -12.13 -22.13 -7.17
C VAL A 22 -12.13 -23.14 -8.32
N GLY A 23 -11.48 -22.81 -9.45
CA GLY A 23 -11.29 -23.74 -10.56
C GLY A 23 -10.50 -25.00 -10.15
N VAL A 24 -9.43 -24.84 -9.39
CA VAL A 24 -8.63 -25.97 -8.84
C VAL A 24 -9.46 -26.83 -7.90
N ALA A 25 -10.29 -26.23 -7.03
CA ALA A 25 -11.19 -26.99 -6.16
C ALA A 25 -12.24 -27.77 -6.95
N LYS A 26 -12.84 -27.17 -7.98
CA LYS A 26 -13.80 -27.82 -8.89
C LYS A 26 -13.14 -28.94 -9.71
N ALA A 27 -11.87 -28.80 -10.08
CA ALA A 27 -11.12 -29.84 -10.80
C ALA A 27 -10.97 -31.14 -9.99
N GLN A 28 -11.14 -31.11 -8.67
CA GLN A 28 -11.11 -32.31 -7.83
C GLN A 28 -12.27 -33.31 -8.11
N TRP A 29 -13.33 -32.86 -8.77
CA TRP A 29 -14.42 -33.75 -9.22
C TRP A 29 -14.03 -34.65 -10.40
N PHE A 30 -12.96 -34.33 -11.12
CA PHE A 30 -12.52 -35.04 -12.32
C PHE A 30 -11.38 -36.00 -12.02
N PRO A 31 -11.23 -37.06 -12.85
CA PRO A 31 -10.11 -37.98 -12.73
C PRO A 31 -8.78 -37.26 -13.01
N LYS A 32 -7.78 -37.56 -12.20
CA LYS A 32 -6.42 -37.06 -12.34
C LYS A 32 -5.54 -38.07 -13.05
N LEU A 33 -4.84 -37.64 -14.09
CA LEU A 33 -3.87 -38.46 -14.84
C LEU A 33 -2.46 -38.14 -14.30
N TYR A 34 -1.71 -39.16 -13.98
CA TYR A 34 -0.33 -39.10 -13.54
C TYR A 34 0.58 -39.91 -14.45
N ILE A 35 1.80 -39.46 -14.62
CA ILE A 35 2.88 -40.27 -15.16
C ILE A 35 3.83 -40.51 -13.99
N ASN A 36 3.92 -41.75 -13.54
CA ASN A 36 4.83 -42.14 -12.48
C ASN A 36 6.11 -42.72 -13.11
N GLY A 37 7.26 -42.17 -12.72
CA GLY A 37 8.57 -42.67 -13.11
C GLY A 37 9.43 -42.94 -11.89
N THR A 38 10.01 -44.12 -11.82
CA THR A 38 10.96 -44.50 -10.77
C THR A 38 12.24 -45.02 -11.43
N VAL A 39 13.37 -44.44 -11.03
CA VAL A 39 14.70 -44.90 -11.41
C VAL A 39 15.47 -45.19 -10.13
N GLY A 40 16.05 -46.37 -10.06
CA GLY A 40 16.79 -46.75 -8.86
C GLY A 40 17.76 -47.91 -9.12
N PHE A 41 18.57 -48.21 -8.12
CA PHE A 41 19.46 -49.36 -8.10
C PHE A 41 18.91 -50.34 -7.08
N SER A 42 18.68 -51.59 -7.51
CA SER A 42 18.21 -52.66 -6.62
C SER A 42 19.02 -53.92 -6.85
N LYS A 43 19.70 -54.37 -5.81
CA LYS A 43 20.45 -55.66 -5.83
C LYS A 43 20.30 -56.40 -4.50
N ARG A 44 20.19 -57.69 -4.60
CA ARG A 44 20.01 -58.60 -3.45
C ARG A 44 21.28 -58.76 -2.61
N ASN A 45 22.47 -58.33 -3.13
CA ASN A 45 23.75 -58.39 -2.42
C ASN A 45 24.45 -57.01 -2.45
N SER A 46 24.89 -56.54 -1.29
CA SER A 46 25.38 -55.18 -1.04
C SER A 46 26.73 -54.82 -1.69
N VAL A 47 27.45 -55.73 -2.32
CA VAL A 47 28.84 -55.51 -2.75
C VAL A 47 28.99 -54.77 -4.08
N LYS A 48 27.90 -54.63 -4.88
CA LYS A 48 27.94 -53.89 -6.16
C LYS A 48 26.62 -53.20 -6.46
N LEU A 49 26.22 -52.28 -5.60
CA LEU A 49 24.94 -51.54 -5.74
C LEU A 49 24.87 -50.62 -6.98
N PHE A 50 26.00 -50.12 -7.42
CA PHE A 50 26.09 -49.13 -8.54
C PHE A 50 26.50 -49.78 -9.87
N ASP A 51 26.26 -51.07 -10.05
CA ASP A 51 26.52 -51.73 -11.32
C ASP A 51 25.34 -51.56 -12.29
N ARG A 52 25.60 -51.50 -13.61
CA ARG A 52 24.57 -51.34 -14.65
C ARG A 52 23.48 -52.41 -14.59
N GLU A 53 23.79 -53.57 -14.10
CA GLU A 53 22.85 -54.67 -13.88
C GLU A 53 21.89 -54.45 -12.68
N SER A 54 22.16 -53.47 -11.86
CA SER A 54 21.34 -53.10 -10.70
C SER A 54 20.37 -51.97 -10.98
N LEU A 55 20.46 -51.31 -12.14
CA LEU A 55 19.62 -50.22 -12.57
C LEU A 55 18.25 -50.75 -12.99
N PHE A 56 17.20 -50.25 -12.34
CA PHE A 56 15.83 -50.44 -12.81
C PHE A 56 15.17 -49.09 -13.09
N SER A 57 14.37 -49.07 -14.12
CA SER A 57 13.53 -47.90 -14.44
C SER A 57 12.12 -48.42 -14.74
N THR A 58 11.14 -47.72 -14.16
CA THR A 58 9.72 -48.02 -14.43
C THR A 58 9.05 -46.70 -14.77
N ILE A 59 8.35 -46.64 -15.88
CA ILE A 59 7.48 -45.52 -16.28
C ILE A 59 6.11 -46.13 -16.56
N GLY A 60 5.07 -45.53 -15.93
CA GLY A 60 3.70 -45.96 -16.16
C GLY A 60 2.69 -44.80 -15.99
N PRO A 61 1.66 -44.74 -16.84
CA PRO A 61 0.52 -43.88 -16.60
C PRO A 61 -0.32 -44.43 -15.45
N ALA A 62 -0.86 -43.55 -14.62
CA ALA A 62 -1.80 -43.88 -13.56
C ALA A 62 -2.98 -42.87 -13.59
N VAL A 63 -4.16 -43.38 -13.28
CA VAL A 63 -5.39 -42.57 -13.15
C VAL A 63 -5.89 -42.70 -11.73
N SER A 64 -6.19 -41.57 -11.10
CA SER A 64 -6.81 -41.54 -9.78
C SER A 64 -8.08 -40.70 -9.85
N TRP A 65 -9.21 -41.30 -9.44
CA TRP A 65 -10.48 -40.63 -9.38
C TRP A 65 -11.15 -40.85 -8.02
N PRO A 66 -11.32 -39.79 -7.21
CA PRO A 66 -12.00 -39.92 -5.93
C PRO A 66 -13.52 -39.95 -6.14
N ILE A 67 -14.10 -41.11 -6.32
CA ILE A 67 -15.54 -41.31 -6.61
C ILE A 67 -16.39 -40.98 -5.38
N PHE A 68 -15.91 -41.27 -4.17
CA PHE A 68 -16.60 -40.99 -2.92
C PHE A 68 -15.64 -40.50 -1.84
N GLN A 69 -15.89 -39.29 -1.33
CA GLN A 69 -15.11 -38.65 -0.26
C GLN A 69 -16.01 -38.05 0.85
N GLY A 70 -17.19 -38.57 1.10
CA GLY A 70 -18.05 -38.14 2.19
C GLY A 70 -18.37 -36.63 2.19
N GLY A 71 -18.47 -36.00 1.01
CA GLY A 71 -18.76 -34.58 0.88
C GLY A 71 -17.55 -33.63 0.99
N ALA A 72 -16.32 -34.17 1.20
CA ALA A 72 -15.12 -33.35 1.36
C ALA A 72 -14.83 -32.44 0.15
N ILE A 73 -15.03 -32.92 -1.07
CA ILE A 73 -14.81 -32.11 -2.29
C ILE A 73 -15.82 -30.96 -2.33
N TYR A 74 -17.09 -31.20 -2.00
CA TYR A 74 -18.11 -30.15 -1.94
C TYR A 74 -17.76 -29.08 -0.91
N ALA A 75 -17.35 -29.49 0.29
CA ALA A 75 -16.92 -28.59 1.34
C ALA A 75 -15.68 -27.75 0.92
N ASN A 76 -14.70 -28.38 0.22
CA ASN A 76 -13.53 -27.68 -0.30
C ASN A 76 -13.89 -26.63 -1.37
N VAL A 77 -14.84 -26.94 -2.26
CA VAL A 77 -15.33 -25.97 -3.25
C VAL A 77 -16.01 -24.79 -2.55
N LYS A 78 -16.89 -25.06 -1.58
CA LYS A 78 -17.52 -23.99 -0.78
C LYS A 78 -16.53 -23.14 -0.02
N ALA A 79 -15.49 -23.75 0.56
CA ALA A 79 -14.43 -23.01 1.23
C ALA A 79 -13.61 -22.14 0.25
N ALA A 80 -13.37 -22.64 -0.98
CA ALA A 80 -12.69 -21.87 -2.02
C ALA A 80 -13.55 -20.67 -2.51
N GLU A 81 -14.86 -20.89 -2.69
CA GLU A 81 -15.81 -19.81 -3.05
C GLU A 81 -15.85 -18.73 -1.96
N ALA A 82 -15.95 -19.12 -0.69
CA ALA A 82 -15.93 -18.15 0.42
C ALA A 82 -14.61 -17.34 0.50
N LYS A 83 -13.47 -17.97 0.18
CA LYS A 83 -12.18 -17.25 0.09
C LYS A 83 -12.12 -16.30 -1.10
N MET A 84 -12.74 -16.63 -2.22
CA MET A 84 -12.88 -15.74 -3.37
C MET A 84 -13.75 -14.53 -3.00
N ASP A 85 -14.89 -14.74 -2.34
CA ASP A 85 -15.77 -13.67 -1.87
C ASP A 85 -15.05 -12.73 -0.88
N GLN A 86 -14.28 -13.30 0.06
CA GLN A 86 -13.42 -12.54 0.95
C GLN A 86 -12.42 -11.66 0.17
N ALA A 87 -11.74 -12.23 -0.83
CA ALA A 87 -10.79 -11.48 -1.65
C ALA A 87 -11.47 -10.37 -2.47
N ALA A 88 -12.72 -10.56 -2.89
CA ALA A 88 -13.50 -9.53 -3.56
C ALA A 88 -13.83 -8.36 -2.63
N LEU A 89 -14.20 -8.64 -1.38
CA LEU A 89 -14.43 -7.61 -0.35
C LEU A 89 -13.13 -6.89 0.03
N ASP A 90 -12.00 -7.62 0.17
CA ASP A 90 -10.67 -7.04 0.41
C ASP A 90 -10.30 -6.05 -0.71
N TYR A 91 -10.59 -6.40 -1.97
CA TYR A 91 -10.37 -5.50 -3.11
C TYR A 91 -11.25 -4.25 -3.06
N ALA A 92 -12.54 -4.41 -2.76
CA ALA A 92 -13.45 -3.28 -2.62
C ALA A 92 -12.99 -2.32 -1.50
N LEU A 93 -12.61 -2.87 -0.35
CA LEU A 93 -12.08 -2.11 0.78
C LEU A 93 -10.79 -1.35 0.39
N ALA A 94 -9.86 -1.99 -0.33
CA ALA A 94 -8.63 -1.34 -0.78
C ALA A 94 -8.90 -0.16 -1.73
N VAL A 95 -9.93 -0.27 -2.59
CA VAL A 95 -10.36 0.82 -3.46
C VAL A 95 -10.95 1.97 -2.65
N GLU A 96 -11.85 1.69 -1.68
CA GLU A 96 -12.44 2.72 -0.82
C GLU A 96 -11.37 3.45 0.01
N GLN A 97 -10.40 2.70 0.54
CA GLN A 97 -9.30 3.26 1.29
C GLN A 97 -8.42 4.16 0.42
N ALA A 98 -8.16 3.76 -0.83
CA ALA A 98 -7.44 4.59 -1.78
C ALA A 98 -8.16 5.92 -2.07
N PHE A 99 -9.50 5.91 -2.17
CA PHE A 99 -10.29 7.13 -2.30
C PHE A 99 -10.23 8.02 -1.07
N ALA A 100 -10.31 7.42 0.13
CA ALA A 100 -10.20 8.16 1.39
C ALA A 100 -8.83 8.83 1.50
N ASP A 101 -7.74 8.10 1.24
CA ASP A 101 -6.37 8.61 1.28
C ASP A 101 -6.18 9.85 0.37
N VAL A 102 -6.73 9.80 -0.86
CA VAL A 102 -6.63 10.93 -1.80
C VAL A 102 -7.42 12.12 -1.31
N ARG A 103 -8.65 11.89 -0.82
CA ARG A 103 -9.51 12.95 -0.27
C ARG A 103 -8.85 13.65 0.92
N ASP A 104 -8.29 12.86 1.83
CA ASP A 104 -7.68 13.36 3.05
C ASP A 104 -6.37 14.11 2.74
N ALA A 105 -5.54 13.57 1.83
CA ALA A 105 -4.34 14.26 1.37
C ALA A 105 -4.66 15.57 0.63
N TYR A 106 -5.71 15.60 -0.19
CA TYR A 106 -6.16 16.80 -0.87
C TYR A 106 -6.68 17.86 0.12
N SER A 107 -7.48 17.43 1.10
CA SER A 107 -7.99 18.33 2.15
C SER A 107 -6.84 18.92 2.96
N ALA A 108 -5.87 18.09 3.38
CA ALA A 108 -4.68 18.56 4.10
C ALA A 108 -3.87 19.59 3.29
N TYR A 109 -3.62 19.33 2.00
CA TYR A 109 -2.93 20.25 1.12
C TYR A 109 -3.67 21.59 1.00
N THR A 110 -4.99 21.55 0.80
CA THR A 110 -5.80 22.77 0.63
C THR A 110 -5.82 23.61 1.92
N GLN A 111 -5.95 22.95 3.07
CA GLN A 111 -5.93 23.66 4.37
C GLN A 111 -4.56 24.29 4.63
N GLU A 112 -3.46 23.59 4.36
CA GLU A 112 -2.12 24.13 4.54
C GLU A 112 -1.83 25.28 3.56
N TYR A 113 -2.36 25.23 2.35
CA TYR A 113 -2.26 26.32 1.40
C TYR A 113 -2.97 27.60 1.91
N HIS A 114 -4.16 27.46 2.49
CA HIS A 114 -4.87 28.59 3.11
C HIS A 114 -4.13 29.12 4.35
N ARG A 115 -3.58 28.23 5.17
CA ARG A 115 -2.73 28.61 6.33
C ARG A 115 -1.52 29.42 5.89
N LEU A 116 -0.82 28.99 4.85
CA LEU A 116 0.33 29.70 4.28
C LEU A 116 -0.04 31.12 3.84
N GLN A 117 -1.19 31.28 3.16
CA GLN A 117 -1.67 32.60 2.75
C GLN A 117 -1.99 33.49 3.95
N ALA A 118 -2.66 32.93 4.96
CA ALA A 118 -3.00 33.69 6.18
C ALA A 118 -1.74 34.09 6.96
N LEU A 119 -0.77 33.22 7.12
CA LEU A 119 0.50 33.52 7.78
C LEU A 119 1.31 34.58 7.01
N THR A 120 1.30 34.52 5.68
CA THR A 120 1.97 35.54 4.85
C THR A 120 1.37 36.92 5.10
N ALA A 121 0.05 37.02 5.19
CA ALA A 121 -0.63 38.26 5.52
C ALA A 121 -0.35 38.71 6.97
N ALA A 122 -0.34 37.77 7.93
CA ALA A 122 -0.05 38.04 9.33
C ALA A 122 1.38 38.55 9.55
N VAL A 123 2.39 37.95 8.90
CA VAL A 123 3.78 38.45 8.96
C VAL A 123 3.91 39.87 8.42
N LYS A 124 3.20 40.15 7.34
CA LYS A 124 3.18 41.54 6.79
C LYS A 124 2.58 42.52 7.79
N ALA A 125 1.42 42.21 8.37
CA ALA A 125 0.78 43.06 9.38
C ALA A 125 1.64 43.25 10.64
N ALA A 126 2.32 42.16 11.10
CA ALA A 126 3.25 42.24 12.21
C ALA A 126 4.48 43.12 11.89
N SER A 127 4.98 43.07 10.66
CA SER A 127 6.07 43.94 10.21
C SER A 127 5.66 45.41 10.22
N ASP A 128 4.44 45.75 9.79
CA ASP A 128 3.86 47.07 9.84
C ASP A 128 3.69 47.55 11.30
N ALA A 129 3.23 46.67 12.20
CA ALA A 129 3.13 46.92 13.63
C ALA A 129 4.49 47.22 14.29
N VAL A 130 5.55 46.55 13.89
CA VAL A 130 6.93 46.83 14.36
C VAL A 130 7.36 48.22 13.89
N ALA A 131 7.07 48.61 12.64
CA ALA A 131 7.40 49.92 12.10
C ALA A 131 6.70 51.04 12.90
N ILE A 132 5.40 50.89 13.12
CA ILE A 132 4.59 51.84 13.92
C ILE A 132 5.10 51.92 15.36
N SER A 133 5.41 50.78 16.01
CA SER A 133 5.93 50.75 17.38
C SER A 133 7.26 51.48 17.51
N LYS A 134 8.16 51.33 16.50
CA LYS A 134 9.43 52.11 16.45
C LYS A 134 9.22 53.58 16.31
N ASP A 135 8.30 53.99 15.45
CA ASP A 135 7.96 55.41 15.25
C ASP A 135 7.41 56.04 16.52
N LEU A 136 6.50 55.36 17.21
CA LEU A 136 5.94 55.80 18.49
C LEU A 136 7.00 55.93 19.59
N TYR A 137 7.96 55.01 19.64
CA TYR A 137 9.08 55.05 20.58
C TYR A 137 10.01 56.21 20.27
N GLN A 138 10.37 56.48 18.99
CA GLN A 138 11.23 57.58 18.58
C GLN A 138 10.62 58.92 18.90
N ASN A 139 9.28 59.03 18.84
CA ASN A 139 8.55 60.23 19.22
C ASN A 139 8.26 60.37 20.75
N GLY A 140 8.77 59.42 21.57
CA GLY A 140 8.59 59.45 23.02
C GLY A 140 7.17 59.11 23.50
N LEU A 141 6.30 58.58 22.62
CA LEU A 141 4.89 58.30 22.88
C LEU A 141 4.65 56.88 23.50
N LYS A 142 5.61 56.00 23.39
CA LYS A 142 5.53 54.61 23.89
C LYS A 142 6.88 54.17 24.41
N ASP A 143 6.83 53.14 25.31
CA ASP A 143 8.00 52.51 25.90
C ASP A 143 8.64 51.53 24.91
N PHE A 144 9.96 51.28 25.06
CA PHE A 144 10.75 50.36 24.24
C PHE A 144 10.24 48.90 24.36
N ASN A 145 9.63 48.53 25.47
CA ASN A 145 9.00 47.21 25.65
C ASN A 145 7.96 46.93 24.57
N ASN A 146 7.19 47.93 24.11
CA ASN A 146 6.23 47.78 23.02
C ASN A 146 6.91 47.38 21.69
N VAL A 147 8.12 47.91 21.44
CA VAL A 147 8.90 47.54 20.25
C VAL A 147 9.40 46.10 20.35
N LEU A 148 9.86 45.66 21.54
CA LEU A 148 10.32 44.31 21.79
C LEU A 148 9.18 43.28 21.63
N ASP A 149 8.00 43.59 22.17
CA ASP A 149 6.83 42.71 22.06
C ASP A 149 6.35 42.59 20.61
N ALA A 150 6.32 43.69 19.86
CA ALA A 150 6.01 43.66 18.43
C ALA A 150 7.04 42.85 17.62
N GLN A 151 8.34 42.97 17.96
CA GLN A 151 9.39 42.17 17.30
C GLN A 151 9.29 40.69 17.64
N ARG A 152 9.00 40.31 18.88
CA ARG A 152 8.79 38.91 19.28
C ARG A 152 7.61 38.29 18.53
N SER A 153 6.48 39.01 18.47
CA SER A 153 5.29 38.55 17.73
C SER A 153 5.59 38.34 16.24
N ARG A 154 6.36 39.29 15.63
CA ARG A 154 6.77 39.13 14.23
C ARG A 154 7.65 37.90 14.02
N LEU A 155 8.67 37.68 14.88
CA LEU A 155 9.57 36.54 14.79
C LEU A 155 8.83 35.22 14.92
N GLN A 156 7.87 35.14 15.85
CA GLN A 156 7.04 33.95 16.02
C GLN A 156 6.21 33.64 14.75
N LEU A 157 5.59 34.66 14.15
CA LEU A 157 4.83 34.48 12.91
C LEU A 157 5.74 34.13 11.71
N GLU A 158 6.97 34.67 11.66
CA GLU A 158 7.96 34.31 10.65
C GLU A 158 8.39 32.83 10.79
N GLU A 159 8.59 32.34 12.02
CA GLU A 159 8.88 30.94 12.31
C GLU A 159 7.74 30.03 11.83
N GLU A 160 6.48 30.34 12.20
CA GLU A 160 5.31 29.60 11.77
C GLU A 160 5.16 29.62 10.22
N LEU A 161 5.49 30.74 9.57
CA LEU A 161 5.48 30.83 8.11
C LEU A 161 6.50 29.91 7.46
N VAL A 162 7.71 29.82 8.01
CA VAL A 162 8.76 28.92 7.52
C VAL A 162 8.35 27.47 7.68
N GLU A 163 7.77 27.11 8.84
CA GLU A 163 7.22 25.78 9.10
C GLU A 163 6.12 25.41 8.10
N SER A 164 5.15 26.29 7.88
CA SER A 164 4.07 26.10 6.91
C SER A 164 4.58 25.93 5.48
N ARG A 165 5.63 26.66 5.08
CA ARG A 165 6.30 26.45 3.78
C ARG A 165 6.91 25.06 3.64
N GLY A 166 7.44 24.49 4.70
CA GLY A 166 7.91 23.10 4.72
C GLY A 166 6.75 22.11 4.61
N GLU A 167 5.70 22.31 5.41
CA GLU A 167 4.56 21.40 5.48
C GLU A 167 3.74 21.36 4.17
N ILE A 168 3.62 22.46 3.44
CA ILE A 168 2.95 22.44 2.12
C ILE A 168 3.67 21.52 1.12
N THR A 169 4.99 21.45 1.19
CA THR A 169 5.78 20.52 0.35
C THR A 169 5.53 19.07 0.75
N VAL A 170 5.48 18.80 2.06
CA VAL A 170 5.20 17.46 2.60
C VAL A 170 3.80 17.01 2.23
N THR A 171 2.79 17.86 2.38
CA THR A 171 1.39 17.54 2.02
C THR A 171 1.22 17.35 0.52
N LEU A 172 1.94 18.08 -0.31
CA LEU A 172 1.97 17.88 -1.76
C LEU A 172 2.57 16.51 -2.13
N ILE A 173 3.66 16.10 -1.49
CA ILE A 173 4.27 14.78 -1.70
C ILE A 173 3.31 13.67 -1.25
N LYS A 174 2.63 13.85 -0.09
CA LYS A 174 1.60 12.91 0.39
C LYS A 174 0.46 12.76 -0.63
N LEU A 175 -0.01 13.87 -1.20
CA LEU A 175 -1.04 13.85 -2.25
C LEU A 175 -0.56 13.11 -3.51
N TYR A 176 0.68 13.36 -3.94
CA TYR A 176 1.27 12.70 -5.10
C TYR A 176 1.39 11.18 -4.87
N LYS A 177 1.81 10.77 -3.66
CA LYS A 177 1.87 9.37 -3.25
C LYS A 177 0.48 8.73 -3.22
N ALA A 178 -0.53 9.41 -2.67
CA ALA A 178 -1.91 8.92 -2.60
C ALA A 178 -2.52 8.71 -3.99
N LEU A 179 -2.17 9.54 -4.97
CA LEU A 179 -2.58 9.39 -6.37
C LEU A 179 -1.88 8.23 -7.10
N GLY A 180 -0.91 7.57 -6.47
CA GLY A 180 -0.12 6.51 -7.10
C GLY A 180 1.02 7.02 -7.99
N GLY A 181 1.42 8.28 -7.84
CA GLY A 181 2.41 8.99 -8.67
C GLY A 181 3.87 8.63 -8.38
N GLY A 182 4.17 7.40 -7.98
CA GLY A 182 5.55 6.98 -7.72
C GLY A 182 6.10 5.92 -8.66
N LEU A 183 5.28 5.33 -9.52
CA LEU A 183 5.63 4.17 -10.35
C LEU A 183 4.97 4.27 -11.74
N ALA A 184 5.26 5.33 -12.46
CA ALA A 184 5.30 5.23 -13.90
C ALA A 184 6.74 4.77 -14.26
N ALA A 185 7.05 3.54 -13.93
CA ALA A 185 8.11 2.80 -14.59
C ALA A 185 7.41 1.89 -15.59
N ASP A 186 7.69 2.12 -16.85
CA ASP A 186 7.28 1.39 -18.04
C ASP A 186 7.36 -0.14 -17.92
#